data_76a8d06738ee8c7536c815f58ff660b2
#
_entry.id   76a8d06738ee8c7536c815f58ff660b2
#
_cell.length_a   1.000
_cell.length_b   1.000
_cell.length_c   1.000
_cell.angle_alpha   90.00
_cell.angle_beta   90.00
_cell.angle_gamma   90.00
#
_symmetry.space_group_name_H-M   'P 1'
#
loop_
_entity.id
_entity.type
_entity.pdbx_description
1 polymer ?
#
loop_
_entity_poly.entity_id
_entity_poly.type
_entity_poly.pdbx_seq_one_letter_code
_entity_poly.pdbx_strand_id
1 'polypeptide(L)'
;MGQKWDDGLIARRTAAGTGPARRTGGAADTGRGGTADTGRGRSGGGDEGPPPPDGAHAGALKERLDALRDLLGLSATRLDPRTVAEAGRVLDEAATRQRLSLRHTVVAIAGATGSGKSTLMNALAGVPVSETGLRRPTTAAPVACTWSEGAAGLLDRLGIPGRLRRRPLAGGDGDEALRGLVLVDLPDHDSALTAHRAQVDRVLGLVDAVIWVVDPEKYADAALHERYLRPLATHAEVTFVVLNQIDRLPGDALHQVLDDLRRLLDEDGVALGEHGEPGATVLALSALTGEGVAELREVLGTFVREQHPAARRLSADVDAAAARLRPVYVGEGRPGLGERSREDFAARLAVAVGAAAAGEAAEREWRRNAGRACGTPWLRLWRWYERLRTPGGGGEP
;
A
#
# COMPACT_ATOMS: atom_id res chain seq x y z
N MET A 1 -7.56 38.84 -12.30
CA MET A 1 -6.26 38.91 -11.63
C MET A 1 -6.10 37.68 -10.81
N GLY A 2 -5.39 36.71 -11.38
CA GLY A 2 -5.19 35.37 -10.77
C GLY A 2 -3.98 35.37 -9.86
N GLN A 3 -4.18 34.93 -8.66
CA GLN A 3 -3.09 34.70 -7.71
C GLN A 3 -2.72 33.23 -7.75
N LYS A 4 -1.55 32.95 -8.35
CA LYS A 4 -0.89 31.63 -8.33
C LYS A 4 -0.54 31.29 -6.89
N TRP A 5 -1.04 30.17 -6.40
CA TRP A 5 -0.57 29.56 -5.17
C TRP A 5 0.74 28.81 -5.45
N ASP A 6 1.69 29.07 -4.59
CA ASP A 6 3.08 28.68 -4.70
C ASP A 6 3.25 27.19 -4.33
N ASP A 7 3.57 26.35 -5.31
CA ASP A 7 3.89 24.92 -5.17
C ASP A 7 5.24 24.66 -4.47
N GLY A 8 5.81 25.66 -3.81
CA GLY A 8 7.16 25.64 -3.23
C GLY A 8 7.36 24.76 -1.99
N LEU A 9 6.32 24.22 -1.37
CA LEU A 9 6.44 23.44 -0.12
C LEU A 9 6.68 21.94 -0.34
N ILE A 10 6.32 21.41 -1.51
CA ILE A 10 6.54 19.98 -1.85
C ILE A 10 7.94 19.76 -2.43
N ALA A 11 8.49 20.75 -3.13
CA ALA A 11 9.82 20.66 -3.77
C ALA A 11 11.02 20.74 -2.79
N ARG A 12 10.82 21.14 -1.53
CA ARG A 12 11.93 21.28 -0.56
C ARG A 12 12.31 20.00 0.19
N ARG A 13 11.58 18.90 0.02
CA ARG A 13 11.89 17.62 0.67
C ARG A 13 12.69 16.63 -0.19
N THR A 14 12.86 16.91 -1.48
CA THR A 14 13.57 16.01 -2.42
C THR A 14 14.97 16.52 -2.84
N ALA A 15 15.43 17.68 -2.35
CA ALA A 15 16.68 18.30 -2.80
C ALA A 15 17.84 18.26 -1.78
N ALA A 16 17.84 17.33 -0.84
CA ALA A 16 18.94 17.13 0.10
C ALA A 16 19.61 15.77 -0.13
N GLY A 17 20.47 15.67 -1.16
CA GLY A 17 21.21 14.44 -1.39
C GLY A 17 22.02 14.38 -2.68
N THR A 18 22.73 15.42 -3.06
CA THR A 18 23.82 15.28 -4.03
C THR A 18 24.89 16.36 -3.77
N GLY A 19 25.96 15.97 -3.08
CA GLY A 19 27.21 16.72 -2.97
C GLY A 19 28.33 15.96 -3.69
N PRO A 20 29.31 16.64 -4.29
CA PRO A 20 30.14 16.08 -5.36
C PRO A 20 31.35 15.29 -4.85
N ALA A 21 31.70 14.25 -5.62
CA ALA A 21 32.90 13.47 -5.50
C ALA A 21 34.16 14.33 -5.73
N ARG A 22 35.14 14.26 -4.79
CA ARG A 22 36.53 14.66 -5.03
C ARG A 22 37.40 13.43 -5.22
N ARG A 23 38.02 13.35 -6.41
CA ARG A 23 39.16 12.49 -6.72
C ARG A 23 40.43 13.10 -6.14
N THR A 24 41.29 12.28 -5.53
CA THR A 24 42.77 12.28 -5.54
C THR A 24 43.14 10.89 -5.03
N GLY A 25 43.88 10.06 -5.66
CA GLY A 25 45.10 10.03 -6.35
C GLY A 25 46.29 9.72 -5.40
N GLY A 26 46.88 8.49 -5.52
CA GLY A 26 48.31 8.35 -5.18
C GLY A 26 48.69 7.19 -4.27
N ALA A 27 49.22 6.10 -4.91
CA ALA A 27 50.45 5.36 -4.66
C ALA A 27 50.73 4.60 -3.33
N ALA A 28 50.87 3.31 -3.53
CA ALA A 28 51.83 2.32 -3.02
C ALA A 28 52.73 2.69 -1.82
N ASP A 29 52.85 1.81 -0.87
CA ASP A 29 54.11 1.10 -0.56
C ASP A 29 53.92 -0.11 0.38
N THR A 30 54.85 -1.02 0.25
CA THR A 30 55.13 -2.35 0.78
C THR A 30 55.51 -2.35 2.27
N GLY A 31 55.26 -3.47 3.00
CA GLY A 31 56.12 -3.83 4.10
C GLY A 31 55.54 -4.70 5.21
N ARG A 32 55.78 -5.99 5.13
CA ARG A 32 56.09 -7.01 6.14
C ARG A 32 55.88 -6.76 7.64
N GLY A 33 55.24 -7.74 8.30
CA GLY A 33 55.91 -8.49 9.39
C GLY A 33 55.31 -8.34 10.79
N GLY A 34 54.90 -9.45 11.42
CA GLY A 34 55.21 -9.70 12.81
C GLY A 34 54.06 -9.84 13.81
N THR A 35 53.73 -11.10 14.12
CA THR A 35 53.49 -11.73 15.45
C THR A 35 52.54 -11.08 16.48
N ALA A 36 51.53 -11.91 16.80
CA ALA A 36 50.94 -12.25 18.12
C ALA A 36 50.99 -11.22 19.28
N ASP A 37 49.83 -10.91 19.85
CA ASP A 37 49.54 -11.23 21.25
C ASP A 37 48.06 -11.04 21.62
N THR A 38 47.66 -11.82 22.58
CA THR A 38 46.38 -11.98 23.24
C THR A 38 45.93 -10.72 23.99
N GLY A 39 44.63 -10.39 23.94
CA GLY A 39 44.10 -9.41 24.86
C GLY A 39 42.57 -9.23 24.73
N ARG A 40 41.84 -9.77 25.68
CA ARG A 40 40.41 -9.59 25.92
C ARG A 40 40.06 -8.10 26.04
N GLY A 41 38.96 -7.69 25.37
CA GLY A 41 38.33 -6.40 25.61
C GLY A 41 36.99 -6.30 24.93
N ARG A 42 35.90 -6.49 25.67
CA ARG A 42 34.51 -6.22 25.28
C ARG A 42 34.37 -4.75 24.94
N SER A 43 33.72 -4.44 23.84
CA SER A 43 32.60 -3.46 23.78
C SER A 43 31.97 -3.54 22.42
N GLY A 44 30.67 -3.88 22.40
CA GLY A 44 29.85 -3.92 21.20
C GLY A 44 29.63 -2.49 20.72
N GLY A 45 30.06 -2.23 19.52
CA GLY A 45 29.55 -1.19 18.65
C GLY A 45 28.90 -1.96 17.51
N GLY A 46 27.58 -2.12 17.57
CA GLY A 46 26.83 -2.66 16.45
C GLY A 46 27.00 -1.69 15.29
N ASP A 47 27.64 -2.17 14.25
CA ASP A 47 27.55 -1.60 12.92
C ASP A 47 26.10 -1.84 12.46
N GLU A 48 25.19 -0.93 12.81
CA GLU A 48 23.86 -0.85 12.23
C GLU A 48 24.06 -0.39 10.78
N GLY A 49 24.27 -1.37 9.90
CA GLY A 49 24.10 -1.17 8.47
C GLY A 49 22.74 -0.51 8.23
N PRO A 50 22.55 0.22 7.10
CA PRO A 50 21.30 0.87 6.80
C PRO A 50 20.17 -0.18 6.92
N PRO A 51 19.05 0.16 7.61
CA PRO A 51 17.94 -0.77 7.76
C PRO A 51 17.52 -1.26 6.36
N PRO A 52 17.18 -2.55 6.21
CA PRO A 52 16.78 -3.07 4.93
C PRO A 52 15.59 -2.26 4.40
N PRO A 53 15.49 -2.05 3.07
CA PRO A 53 14.43 -1.25 2.45
C PRO A 53 13.01 -1.70 2.82
N ASP A 54 12.87 -2.87 3.37
CA ASP A 54 11.63 -3.51 3.82
C ASP A 54 10.89 -2.74 4.92
N GLY A 55 11.60 -2.06 5.82
CA GLY A 55 11.01 -1.29 6.90
C GLY A 55 10.32 0.00 6.45
N ALA A 56 10.77 0.61 5.36
CA ALA A 56 10.25 1.89 4.91
C ALA A 56 8.84 1.78 4.31
N HIS A 57 8.58 0.77 3.48
CA HIS A 57 7.26 0.54 2.86
C HIS A 57 6.22 0.10 3.90
N ALA A 58 6.60 -0.79 4.81
CA ALA A 58 5.71 -1.21 5.89
C ALA A 58 5.38 -0.06 6.86
N GLY A 59 6.36 0.83 7.13
CA GLY A 59 6.16 2.04 7.93
C GLY A 59 5.19 3.01 7.27
N ALA A 60 5.39 3.30 5.99
CA ALA A 60 4.53 4.20 5.22
C ALA A 60 3.08 3.68 5.11
N LEU A 61 2.89 2.38 4.88
CA LEU A 61 1.56 1.77 4.86
C LEU A 61 0.88 1.86 6.23
N LYS A 62 1.61 1.62 7.31
CA LYS A 62 1.07 1.75 8.68
C LYS A 62 0.59 3.17 8.96
N GLU A 63 1.41 4.19 8.65
CA GLU A 63 1.02 5.60 8.82
C GLU A 63 -0.24 5.94 8.02
N ARG A 64 -0.37 5.42 6.81
CA ARG A 64 -1.55 5.63 5.96
C ARG A 64 -2.80 4.95 6.51
N LEU A 65 -2.67 3.72 7.04
CA LEU A 65 -3.78 3.00 7.70
C LEU A 65 -4.21 3.71 8.99
N ASP A 66 -3.26 4.23 9.77
CA ASP A 66 -3.56 4.99 10.97
C ASP A 66 -4.26 6.32 10.62
N ALA A 67 -3.79 7.04 9.59
CA ALA A 67 -4.47 8.24 9.08
C ALA A 67 -5.89 7.95 8.56
N LEU A 68 -6.09 6.83 7.85
CA LEU A 68 -7.43 6.41 7.41
C LEU A 68 -8.34 6.10 8.60
N ARG A 69 -7.82 5.45 9.64
CA ARG A 69 -8.56 5.16 10.88
C ARG A 69 -9.01 6.43 11.58
N ASP A 70 -8.11 7.40 11.73
CA ASP A 70 -8.40 8.70 12.35
C ASP A 70 -9.44 9.46 11.53
N LEU A 71 -9.29 9.47 10.19
CA LEU A 71 -10.24 10.10 9.28
C LEU A 71 -11.64 9.50 9.44
N LEU A 72 -11.76 8.18 9.50
CA LEU A 72 -13.06 7.51 9.69
C LEU A 72 -13.66 7.81 11.05
N GLY A 73 -12.85 7.85 12.11
CA GLY A 73 -13.30 8.24 13.45
C GLY A 73 -13.89 9.65 13.49
N LEU A 74 -13.24 10.61 12.81
CA LEU A 74 -13.70 11.99 12.72
C LEU A 74 -14.92 12.17 11.79
N SER A 75 -15.15 11.23 10.92
CA SER A 75 -16.10 11.33 9.81
C SER A 75 -17.39 10.54 10.02
N ALA A 76 -17.46 9.71 11.04
CA ALA A 76 -18.55 8.78 11.28
C ALA A 76 -19.97 9.44 11.31
N THR A 77 -20.06 10.71 11.69
CA THR A 77 -21.31 11.48 11.71
C THR A 77 -21.57 12.31 10.47
N ARG A 78 -20.60 12.39 9.53
CA ARG A 78 -20.64 13.29 8.36
C ARG A 78 -20.75 12.56 7.03
N LEU A 79 -20.29 11.31 7.01
CA LEU A 79 -20.26 10.48 5.81
C LEU A 79 -21.47 9.54 5.76
N ASP A 80 -21.82 9.16 4.54
CA ASP A 80 -22.77 8.07 4.31
C ASP A 80 -22.26 6.78 4.98
N PRO A 81 -23.12 6.05 5.71
CA PRO A 81 -22.72 4.81 6.40
C PRO A 81 -22.07 3.75 5.51
N ARG A 82 -22.45 3.69 4.23
CA ARG A 82 -21.87 2.75 3.27
C ARG A 82 -20.40 3.10 2.98
N THR A 83 -20.10 4.36 2.76
CA THR A 83 -18.74 4.84 2.52
C THR A 83 -17.84 4.60 3.74
N VAL A 84 -18.36 4.83 4.95
CA VAL A 84 -17.63 4.53 6.20
C VAL A 84 -17.37 3.03 6.34
N ALA A 85 -18.38 2.19 6.05
CA ALA A 85 -18.26 0.74 6.12
C ALA A 85 -17.28 0.18 5.07
N GLU A 86 -17.24 0.77 3.87
CA GLU A 86 -16.29 0.37 2.82
C GLU A 86 -14.84 0.68 3.19
N ALA A 87 -14.57 1.87 3.69
CA ALA A 87 -13.24 2.23 4.16
C ALA A 87 -12.84 1.47 5.45
N GLY A 88 -13.81 1.19 6.32
CA GLY A 88 -13.61 0.35 7.51
C GLY A 88 -13.17 -1.08 7.16
N ARG A 89 -13.72 -1.66 6.08
CA ARG A 89 -13.32 -3.00 5.59
C ARG A 89 -11.84 -3.06 5.21
N VAL A 90 -11.26 -1.99 4.66
CA VAL A 90 -9.83 -1.93 4.34
C VAL A 90 -8.99 -2.04 5.63
N LEU A 91 -9.38 -1.37 6.71
CA LEU A 91 -8.71 -1.47 8.01
C LEU A 91 -8.83 -2.86 8.64
N ASP A 92 -10.00 -3.48 8.54
CA ASP A 92 -10.25 -4.83 9.06
C ASP A 92 -9.45 -5.88 8.27
N GLU A 93 -9.34 -5.69 6.94
CA GLU A 93 -8.53 -6.55 6.07
C GLU A 93 -7.06 -6.46 6.45
N ALA A 94 -6.51 -5.26 6.57
CA ALA A 94 -5.13 -5.03 6.96
C ALA A 94 -4.81 -5.68 8.32
N ALA A 95 -5.67 -5.48 9.33
CA ALA A 95 -5.51 -6.06 10.65
C ALA A 95 -5.59 -7.59 10.61
N THR A 96 -6.45 -8.14 9.79
CA THR A 96 -6.62 -9.59 9.64
C THR A 96 -5.43 -10.22 8.93
N ARG A 97 -4.95 -9.58 7.85
CA ARG A 97 -3.81 -10.03 7.08
C ARG A 97 -2.55 -10.10 7.94
N GLN A 98 -2.31 -9.09 8.78
CA GLN A 98 -1.21 -9.07 9.74
C GLN A 98 -1.27 -10.24 10.74
N ARG A 99 -2.46 -10.63 11.19
CA ARG A 99 -2.64 -11.74 12.14
C ARG A 99 -2.45 -13.12 11.52
N LEU A 100 -2.82 -13.29 10.24
CA LEU A 100 -2.85 -14.62 9.62
C LEU A 100 -1.48 -15.08 9.12
N SER A 101 -0.83 -14.32 8.26
CA SER A 101 0.53 -14.58 7.80
C SER A 101 1.04 -13.45 6.90
N LEU A 102 2.23 -12.96 7.19
CA LEU A 102 2.97 -12.05 6.30
C LEU A 102 3.95 -12.78 5.37
N ARG A 103 4.15 -14.11 5.58
CA ARG A 103 5.12 -14.92 4.83
C ARG A 103 4.53 -15.59 3.60
N HIS A 104 3.22 -15.50 3.40
CA HIS A 104 2.53 -16.11 2.28
C HIS A 104 1.93 -15.06 1.38
N THR A 105 2.14 -15.22 0.09
CA THR A 105 1.51 -14.43 -0.97
C THR A 105 0.42 -15.25 -1.61
N VAL A 106 -0.81 -14.78 -1.55
CA VAL A 106 -1.97 -15.45 -2.13
C VAL A 106 -2.25 -14.88 -3.51
N VAL A 107 -2.13 -15.71 -4.53
CA VAL A 107 -2.38 -15.35 -5.93
C VAL A 107 -3.57 -16.16 -6.47
N ALA A 108 -4.59 -15.49 -6.96
CA ALA A 108 -5.73 -16.14 -7.61
C ALA A 108 -5.50 -16.30 -9.11
N ILE A 109 -5.90 -17.44 -9.67
CA ILE A 109 -6.05 -17.64 -11.11
C ILE A 109 -7.53 -17.47 -11.45
N ALA A 110 -7.85 -16.46 -12.24
CA ALA A 110 -9.19 -16.12 -12.69
C ALA A 110 -9.25 -16.08 -14.23
N GLY A 111 -10.44 -16.22 -14.79
CA GLY A 111 -10.63 -16.19 -16.25
C GLY A 111 -11.94 -16.89 -16.64
N ALA A 112 -12.27 -16.82 -17.94
CA ALA A 112 -13.47 -17.40 -18.50
C ALA A 112 -13.41 -18.94 -18.55
N THR A 113 -14.55 -19.54 -18.76
CA THR A 113 -14.68 -20.98 -19.03
C THR A 113 -13.87 -21.34 -20.28
N GLY A 114 -12.97 -22.31 -20.13
CA GLY A 114 -12.14 -22.82 -21.23
C GLY A 114 -10.87 -22.01 -21.51
N SER A 115 -10.56 -20.94 -20.77
CA SER A 115 -9.31 -20.19 -20.92
C SER A 115 -8.06 -20.95 -20.48
N GLY A 116 -8.22 -22.09 -19.77
CA GLY A 116 -7.10 -22.97 -19.38
C GLY A 116 -6.54 -22.71 -17.97
N LYS A 117 -7.31 -22.10 -17.06
CA LYS A 117 -6.91 -21.83 -15.65
C LYS A 117 -6.36 -23.04 -14.93
N SER A 118 -7.15 -24.12 -14.90
CA SER A 118 -6.77 -25.36 -14.21
C SER A 118 -5.57 -26.05 -14.89
N THR A 119 -5.44 -25.95 -16.21
CA THR A 119 -4.26 -26.42 -16.94
C THR A 119 -3.02 -25.62 -16.54
N LEU A 120 -3.14 -24.28 -16.46
CA LEU A 120 -2.06 -23.40 -16.01
C LEU A 120 -1.69 -23.69 -14.55
N MET A 121 -2.67 -23.88 -13.67
CA MET A 121 -2.44 -24.29 -12.28
C MET A 121 -1.59 -25.56 -12.21
N ASN A 122 -1.94 -26.57 -13.00
CA ASN A 122 -1.21 -27.86 -13.05
C ASN A 122 0.19 -27.68 -13.64
N ALA A 123 0.35 -26.87 -14.69
CA ALA A 123 1.65 -26.56 -15.27
C ALA A 123 2.59 -25.83 -14.29
N LEU A 124 2.05 -24.90 -13.51
CA LEU A 124 2.79 -24.21 -12.46
C LEU A 124 3.13 -25.12 -11.28
N ALA A 125 2.23 -26.00 -10.89
CA ALA A 125 2.46 -26.95 -9.80
C ALA A 125 3.35 -28.15 -10.20
N GLY A 126 3.53 -28.40 -11.49
CA GLY A 126 4.26 -29.56 -12.01
C GLY A 126 3.52 -30.90 -11.80
N VAL A 127 2.30 -30.87 -11.31
CA VAL A 127 1.46 -32.04 -10.99
C VAL A 127 -0.03 -31.73 -11.18
N PRO A 128 -0.89 -32.71 -11.44
CA PRO A 128 -2.33 -32.49 -11.57
C PRO A 128 -2.96 -32.23 -10.22
N VAL A 129 -3.03 -30.94 -9.82
CA VAL A 129 -3.64 -30.46 -8.57
C VAL A 129 -5.09 -30.03 -8.74
N SER A 130 -5.46 -29.56 -9.95
CA SER A 130 -6.81 -29.16 -10.31
C SER A 130 -7.36 -30.05 -11.44
N GLU A 131 -8.65 -30.33 -11.39
CA GLU A 131 -9.29 -31.16 -12.42
C GLU A 131 -9.34 -30.40 -13.74
N THR A 132 -8.89 -31.06 -14.82
CA THR A 132 -8.98 -30.57 -16.19
C THR A 132 -9.89 -31.51 -16.98
N GLY A 133 -10.80 -30.98 -17.77
CA GLY A 133 -11.71 -31.82 -18.56
C GLY A 133 -12.50 -31.07 -19.60
N LEU A 134 -13.05 -31.83 -20.57
CA LEU A 134 -13.91 -31.31 -21.63
C LEU A 134 -15.36 -31.06 -21.16
N ARG A 135 -15.75 -31.61 -20.01
CA ARG A 135 -17.10 -31.43 -19.44
C ARG A 135 -17.12 -30.15 -18.59
N ARG A 136 -18.01 -29.24 -18.88
CA ARG A 136 -18.14 -27.92 -18.24
C ARG A 136 -19.31 -27.89 -17.22
N PRO A 137 -19.18 -27.21 -16.05
CA PRO A 137 -17.99 -26.57 -15.51
C PRO A 137 -17.05 -27.61 -14.88
N THR A 138 -15.72 -27.43 -15.06
CA THR A 138 -14.70 -28.34 -14.51
C THR A 138 -14.37 -28.04 -13.06
N THR A 139 -14.40 -26.75 -12.67
CA THR A 139 -14.05 -26.30 -11.30
C THR A 139 -15.27 -25.70 -10.63
N ALA A 140 -15.93 -26.47 -9.75
CA ALA A 140 -17.11 -26.03 -9.01
C ALA A 140 -16.78 -25.26 -7.72
N ALA A 141 -15.57 -25.41 -7.19
CA ALA A 141 -15.10 -24.74 -5.97
C ALA A 141 -13.61 -24.42 -6.10
N PRO A 142 -13.11 -23.36 -5.42
CA PRO A 142 -11.70 -22.98 -5.48
C PRO A 142 -10.80 -24.10 -5.00
N VAL A 143 -9.71 -24.36 -5.73
CA VAL A 143 -8.65 -25.30 -5.39
C VAL A 143 -7.38 -24.50 -5.08
N ALA A 144 -6.69 -24.82 -3.98
CA ALA A 144 -5.45 -24.14 -3.62
C ALA A 144 -4.24 -25.10 -3.70
N CYS A 145 -3.11 -24.58 -4.18
CA CYS A 145 -1.80 -25.18 -4.10
C CYS A 145 -0.84 -24.32 -3.28
N THR A 146 -0.12 -24.90 -2.33
CA THR A 146 0.79 -24.18 -1.43
C THR A 146 2.20 -24.70 -1.51
N TRP A 147 3.18 -23.82 -1.70
CA TRP A 147 4.62 -24.17 -1.78
C TRP A 147 5.31 -24.11 -0.41
N SER A 148 4.60 -23.77 0.66
CA SER A 148 5.14 -23.80 2.02
C SER A 148 4.07 -24.13 3.05
N GLU A 149 4.51 -24.47 4.28
CA GLU A 149 3.62 -24.72 5.40
C GLU A 149 3.14 -23.41 6.05
N GLY A 150 2.03 -23.50 6.81
CA GLY A 150 1.54 -22.37 7.62
C GLY A 150 0.44 -21.52 6.96
N ALA A 151 0.02 -21.84 5.72
CA ALA A 151 -1.04 -21.10 5.02
C ALA A 151 -2.47 -21.48 5.47
N ALA A 152 -2.65 -22.39 6.41
CA ALA A 152 -3.96 -22.95 6.76
C ALA A 152 -4.99 -21.89 7.13
N GLY A 153 -4.62 -20.91 7.98
CA GLY A 153 -5.51 -19.83 8.38
C GLY A 153 -5.95 -18.91 7.23
N LEU A 154 -5.06 -18.66 6.25
CA LEU A 154 -5.41 -17.93 5.03
C LEU A 154 -6.40 -18.72 4.17
N LEU A 155 -6.19 -20.01 4.00
CA LEU A 155 -7.07 -20.89 3.23
C LEU A 155 -8.43 -21.07 3.90
N ASP A 156 -8.50 -21.10 5.23
CA ASP A 156 -9.75 -21.12 6.00
C ASP A 156 -10.54 -19.82 5.76
N ARG A 157 -9.86 -18.66 5.77
CA ARG A 157 -10.48 -17.36 5.46
C ARG A 157 -11.04 -17.29 4.05
N LEU A 158 -10.32 -17.86 3.07
CA LEU A 158 -10.79 -17.95 1.68
C LEU A 158 -11.97 -18.95 1.52
N GLY A 159 -12.27 -19.73 2.54
CA GLY A 159 -13.31 -20.76 2.50
C GLY A 159 -12.92 -21.98 1.68
N ILE A 160 -11.62 -22.28 1.55
CA ILE A 160 -11.13 -23.43 0.80
C ILE A 160 -11.01 -24.63 1.75
N PRO A 161 -11.84 -25.66 1.60
CA PRO A 161 -11.83 -26.81 2.49
C PRO A 161 -10.55 -27.66 2.33
N GLY A 162 -10.13 -28.35 3.39
CA GLY A 162 -8.89 -29.16 3.42
C GLY A 162 -8.75 -30.13 2.25
N ARG A 163 -9.87 -30.75 1.80
CA ARG A 163 -9.89 -31.67 0.66
C ARG A 163 -9.51 -31.03 -0.69
N LEU A 164 -9.58 -29.70 -0.81
CA LEU A 164 -9.22 -28.92 -2.01
C LEU A 164 -7.88 -28.20 -1.85
N ARG A 165 -7.13 -28.47 -0.81
CA ARG A 165 -5.77 -27.96 -0.59
C ARG A 165 -4.77 -28.98 -1.08
N ARG A 166 -3.82 -28.54 -1.89
CA ARG A 166 -2.79 -29.37 -2.53
C ARG A 166 -1.41 -28.84 -2.22
N ARG A 167 -0.41 -29.66 -2.51
CA ARG A 167 1.00 -29.28 -2.52
C ARG A 167 1.62 -29.78 -3.81
N PRO A 168 2.59 -29.06 -4.39
CA PRO A 168 3.37 -29.58 -5.51
C PRO A 168 4.15 -30.79 -5.06
N LEU A 169 4.61 -31.63 -5.99
CA LEU A 169 5.54 -32.70 -5.68
C LEU A 169 6.87 -32.09 -5.25
N ALA A 170 7.32 -32.39 -4.03
CA ALA A 170 8.58 -31.88 -3.52
C ALA A 170 9.76 -32.41 -4.37
N GLY A 171 10.65 -31.52 -4.82
CA GLY A 171 11.94 -31.92 -5.42
C GLY A 171 12.33 -31.24 -6.74
N GLY A 172 11.63 -30.21 -7.21
CA GLY A 172 12.08 -29.44 -8.37
C GLY A 172 12.88 -28.20 -7.95
N ASP A 173 13.95 -27.87 -8.69
CA ASP A 173 14.73 -26.62 -8.50
C ASP A 173 13.87 -25.33 -8.53
N GLY A 174 12.65 -25.43 -9.08
CA GLY A 174 11.68 -24.33 -9.12
C GLY A 174 10.81 -24.17 -7.86
N ASP A 175 10.84 -25.09 -6.90
CA ASP A 175 9.99 -25.02 -5.70
C ASP A 175 10.50 -23.98 -4.70
N GLU A 176 11.82 -23.78 -4.61
CA GLU A 176 12.41 -22.75 -3.75
C GLU A 176 12.07 -21.33 -4.23
N ALA A 177 12.00 -21.11 -5.55
CA ALA A 177 11.65 -19.81 -6.12
C ALA A 177 10.21 -19.40 -5.79
N LEU A 178 9.29 -20.36 -5.63
CA LEU A 178 7.88 -20.13 -5.31
C LEU A 178 7.55 -20.30 -3.82
N ARG A 179 8.57 -20.41 -2.97
CA ARG A 179 8.38 -20.57 -1.54
C ARG A 179 7.58 -19.41 -0.95
N GLY A 180 6.49 -19.72 -0.27
CA GLY A 180 5.56 -18.71 0.25
C GLY A 180 4.38 -18.43 -0.69
N LEU A 181 4.38 -18.94 -1.91
CA LEU A 181 3.24 -18.82 -2.81
C LEU A 181 2.07 -19.70 -2.35
N VAL A 182 0.88 -19.13 -2.39
CA VAL A 182 -0.41 -19.81 -2.30
C VAL A 182 -1.18 -19.50 -3.56
N LEU A 183 -1.28 -20.46 -4.47
CA LEU A 183 -1.99 -20.29 -5.75
C LEU A 183 -3.40 -20.85 -5.63
N VAL A 184 -4.41 -20.10 -6.07
CA VAL A 184 -5.82 -20.47 -5.95
C VAL A 184 -6.47 -20.47 -7.33
N ASP A 185 -6.88 -21.64 -7.82
CA ASP A 185 -7.68 -21.80 -9.04
C ASP A 185 -9.14 -21.49 -8.75
N LEU A 186 -9.69 -20.46 -9.37
CA LEU A 186 -11.06 -19.99 -9.15
C LEU A 186 -12.04 -20.64 -10.14
N PRO A 187 -13.30 -20.81 -9.76
CA PRO A 187 -14.39 -21.09 -10.71
C PRO A 187 -14.45 -20.03 -11.82
N ASP A 188 -15.07 -20.38 -12.92
CA ASP A 188 -15.23 -19.50 -14.06
C ASP A 188 -16.03 -18.25 -13.69
N HIS A 189 -15.52 -17.05 -14.03
CA HIS A 189 -16.19 -15.79 -13.75
C HIS A 189 -17.42 -15.55 -14.66
N ASP A 190 -17.44 -16.20 -15.85
CA ASP A 190 -18.54 -16.18 -16.82
C ASP A 190 -19.60 -17.26 -16.55
N SER A 191 -19.50 -17.96 -15.40
CA SER A 191 -20.47 -18.99 -14.99
C SER A 191 -21.88 -18.42 -14.90
N ALA A 192 -22.86 -19.18 -15.42
CA ALA A 192 -24.28 -18.84 -15.28
C ALA A 192 -24.77 -18.89 -13.82
N LEU A 193 -24.04 -19.61 -12.94
CA LEU A 193 -24.37 -19.73 -11.52
C LEU A 193 -23.94 -18.48 -10.75
N THR A 194 -24.90 -17.74 -10.22
CA THR A 194 -24.64 -16.54 -9.41
C THR A 194 -23.78 -16.81 -8.17
N ALA A 195 -23.90 -18.02 -7.58
CA ALA A 195 -23.09 -18.44 -6.45
C ALA A 195 -21.58 -18.53 -6.79
N HIS A 196 -21.23 -19.01 -7.99
CA HIS A 196 -19.85 -19.05 -8.45
C HIS A 196 -19.27 -17.65 -8.62
N ARG A 197 -20.02 -16.75 -9.25
CA ARG A 197 -19.60 -15.34 -9.41
C ARG A 197 -19.40 -14.64 -8.08
N ALA A 198 -20.34 -14.81 -7.13
CA ALA A 198 -20.21 -14.25 -5.80
C ALA A 198 -19.00 -14.81 -5.03
N GLN A 199 -18.66 -16.08 -5.27
CA GLN A 199 -17.46 -16.70 -4.68
C GLN A 199 -16.18 -16.14 -5.30
N VAL A 200 -16.13 -15.95 -6.62
CA VAL A 200 -15.01 -15.30 -7.33
C VAL A 200 -14.83 -13.88 -6.78
N ASP A 201 -15.87 -13.06 -6.77
CA ASP A 201 -15.83 -11.67 -6.27
C ASP A 201 -15.32 -11.61 -4.82
N ARG A 202 -15.79 -12.54 -3.97
CA ARG A 202 -15.32 -12.63 -2.57
C ARG A 202 -13.83 -12.96 -2.47
N VAL A 203 -13.35 -13.95 -3.23
CA VAL A 203 -11.95 -14.38 -3.16
C VAL A 203 -11.03 -13.31 -3.74
N LEU A 204 -11.42 -12.68 -4.87
CA LEU A 204 -10.69 -11.56 -5.45
C LEU A 204 -10.50 -10.41 -4.46
N GLY A 205 -11.47 -10.16 -3.57
CA GLY A 205 -11.35 -9.19 -2.50
C GLY A 205 -10.35 -9.55 -1.39
N LEU A 206 -9.85 -10.79 -1.33
CA LEU A 206 -9.03 -11.30 -0.23
C LEU A 206 -7.62 -11.75 -0.63
N VAL A 207 -7.33 -11.90 -1.93
CA VAL A 207 -6.03 -12.32 -2.45
C VAL A 207 -5.07 -11.15 -2.62
N ASP A 208 -3.78 -11.40 -2.63
CA ASP A 208 -2.74 -10.37 -2.75
C ASP A 208 -2.48 -9.98 -4.22
N ALA A 209 -2.70 -10.91 -5.16
CA ALA A 209 -2.59 -10.67 -6.59
C ALA A 209 -3.52 -11.57 -7.39
N VAL A 210 -3.72 -11.22 -8.65
CA VAL A 210 -4.59 -11.97 -9.57
C VAL A 210 -3.87 -12.23 -10.88
N ILE A 211 -3.97 -13.47 -11.38
CA ILE A 211 -3.61 -13.85 -12.74
C ILE A 211 -4.91 -13.99 -13.54
N TRP A 212 -5.15 -13.06 -14.46
CA TRP A 212 -6.24 -13.14 -15.42
C TRP A 212 -5.80 -13.97 -16.61
N VAL A 213 -6.38 -15.17 -16.75
CA VAL A 213 -6.09 -16.06 -17.88
C VAL A 213 -7.12 -15.82 -18.96
N VAL A 214 -6.67 -15.30 -20.07
CA VAL A 214 -7.46 -15.06 -21.27
C VAL A 214 -7.00 -15.97 -22.41
N ASP A 215 -7.88 -16.29 -23.32
CA ASP A 215 -7.58 -17.05 -24.54
C ASP A 215 -7.78 -16.19 -25.79
N PRO A 216 -7.23 -16.58 -26.95
CA PRO A 216 -7.31 -15.78 -28.19
C PRO A 216 -8.73 -15.53 -28.71
N GLU A 217 -9.73 -16.28 -28.24
CA GLU A 217 -11.12 -16.12 -28.67
C GLU A 217 -11.90 -15.14 -27.76
N LYS A 218 -11.44 -14.98 -26.49
CA LYS A 218 -12.21 -14.26 -25.45
C LYS A 218 -11.41 -13.16 -24.74
N TYR A 219 -10.18 -12.83 -25.18
CA TYR A 219 -9.39 -11.77 -24.52
C TYR A 219 -10.08 -10.40 -24.55
N ALA A 220 -10.94 -10.15 -25.54
CA ALA A 220 -11.73 -8.91 -25.68
C ALA A 220 -13.17 -9.02 -25.12
N ASP A 221 -13.44 -9.99 -24.21
CA ASP A 221 -14.76 -10.16 -23.61
C ASP A 221 -15.13 -8.94 -22.74
N ALA A 222 -16.21 -8.25 -23.13
CA ALA A 222 -16.72 -7.07 -22.44
C ALA A 222 -17.00 -7.34 -20.94
N ALA A 223 -17.48 -8.54 -20.59
CA ALA A 223 -17.74 -8.89 -19.19
C ALA A 223 -16.45 -8.93 -18.34
N LEU A 224 -15.33 -9.37 -18.92
CA LEU A 224 -14.03 -9.33 -18.26
C LEU A 224 -13.54 -7.88 -18.06
N HIS A 225 -13.59 -7.08 -19.11
CA HIS A 225 -13.10 -5.70 -19.13
C HIS A 225 -13.92 -4.78 -18.22
N GLU A 226 -15.24 -4.74 -18.40
CA GLU A 226 -16.13 -3.81 -17.68
C GLU A 226 -16.31 -4.19 -16.19
N ARG A 227 -16.39 -5.49 -15.90
CA ARG A 227 -16.70 -5.95 -14.54
C ARG A 227 -15.47 -6.11 -13.65
N TYR A 228 -14.32 -6.50 -14.23
CA TYR A 228 -13.15 -6.87 -13.46
C TYR A 228 -11.93 -5.99 -13.74
N LEU A 229 -11.48 -5.87 -14.99
CA LEU A 229 -10.22 -5.17 -15.30
C LEU A 229 -10.32 -3.68 -15.02
N ARG A 230 -11.35 -3.02 -15.55
CA ARG A 230 -11.56 -1.58 -15.34
C ARG A 230 -11.74 -1.18 -13.86
N PRO A 231 -12.55 -1.87 -13.04
CA PRO A 231 -12.63 -1.60 -11.61
C PRO A 231 -11.35 -1.88 -10.82
N LEU A 232 -10.50 -2.79 -11.32
CA LEU A 232 -9.22 -3.17 -10.71
C LEU A 232 -8.01 -2.41 -11.30
N ALA A 233 -8.21 -1.40 -12.15
CA ALA A 233 -7.13 -0.62 -12.76
C ALA A 233 -6.17 0.00 -11.74
N THR A 234 -6.66 0.39 -10.56
CA THR A 234 -5.84 0.88 -9.45
C THR A 234 -4.96 -0.18 -8.81
N HIS A 235 -5.14 -1.47 -9.16
CA HIS A 235 -4.39 -2.62 -8.64
C HIS A 235 -3.46 -3.21 -9.71
N ALA A 236 -3.04 -2.40 -10.69
CA ALA A 236 -2.20 -2.85 -11.81
C ALA A 236 -0.93 -3.57 -11.34
N GLU A 237 -0.24 -3.07 -10.31
CA GLU A 237 1.01 -3.64 -9.76
C GLU A 237 0.87 -5.08 -9.24
N VAL A 238 -0.34 -5.53 -8.92
CA VAL A 238 -0.63 -6.87 -8.41
C VAL A 238 -1.50 -7.66 -9.39
N THR A 239 -1.55 -7.21 -10.65
CA THR A 239 -2.34 -7.82 -11.71
C THR A 239 -1.42 -8.41 -12.79
N PHE A 240 -1.64 -9.69 -13.08
CA PHE A 240 -0.99 -10.40 -14.18
C PHE A 240 -2.07 -10.74 -15.22
N VAL A 241 -1.83 -10.43 -16.48
CA VAL A 241 -2.71 -10.81 -17.59
C VAL A 241 -1.96 -11.80 -18.46
N VAL A 242 -2.48 -13.01 -18.57
CA VAL A 242 -1.83 -14.13 -19.26
C VAL A 242 -2.67 -14.52 -20.47
N LEU A 243 -2.16 -14.23 -21.67
CA LEU A 243 -2.70 -14.75 -22.91
C LEU A 243 -2.26 -16.23 -23.04
N ASN A 244 -3.17 -17.14 -22.74
CA ASN A 244 -2.93 -18.57 -22.81
C ASN A 244 -3.37 -19.12 -24.20
N GLN A 245 -3.01 -20.37 -24.47
CA GLN A 245 -3.33 -21.08 -25.71
C GLN A 245 -2.68 -20.47 -26.96
N ILE A 246 -1.48 -19.91 -26.84
CA ILE A 246 -0.75 -19.36 -27.98
C ILE A 246 -0.39 -20.40 -29.03
N ASP A 247 -0.34 -21.70 -28.64
CA ASP A 247 -0.18 -22.84 -29.55
C ASP A 247 -1.27 -22.93 -30.62
N ARG A 248 -2.40 -22.23 -30.43
CA ARG A 248 -3.51 -22.15 -31.40
C ARG A 248 -3.37 -21.00 -32.39
N LEU A 249 -2.42 -20.09 -32.17
CA LEU A 249 -2.20 -18.90 -33.00
C LEU A 249 -1.19 -19.21 -34.11
N PRO A 250 -1.55 -18.99 -35.39
CA PRO A 250 -0.62 -19.20 -36.50
C PRO A 250 0.32 -18.01 -36.69
N GLY A 251 1.61 -18.27 -36.91
CA GLY A 251 2.59 -17.28 -37.36
C GLY A 251 2.63 -16.00 -36.52
N ASP A 252 2.52 -14.84 -37.17
CA ASP A 252 2.62 -13.53 -36.50
C ASP A 252 1.36 -13.10 -35.75
N ALA A 253 0.30 -13.93 -35.72
CA ALA A 253 -0.96 -13.59 -35.05
C ALA A 253 -0.77 -13.36 -33.54
N LEU A 254 0.22 -13.98 -32.92
CA LEU A 254 0.54 -13.78 -31.50
C LEU A 254 0.85 -12.30 -31.19
N HIS A 255 1.70 -11.69 -31.97
CA HIS A 255 2.08 -10.27 -31.75
C HIS A 255 0.86 -9.36 -31.92
N GLN A 256 0.06 -9.59 -32.95
CA GLN A 256 -1.16 -8.79 -33.19
C GLN A 256 -2.17 -8.91 -32.04
N VAL A 257 -2.39 -10.12 -31.50
CA VAL A 257 -3.32 -10.34 -30.38
C VAL A 257 -2.76 -9.72 -29.10
N LEU A 258 -1.45 -9.81 -28.85
CA LEU A 258 -0.83 -9.17 -27.69
C LEU A 258 -0.91 -7.64 -27.74
N ASP A 259 -0.65 -7.05 -28.91
CA ASP A 259 -0.73 -5.60 -29.09
C ASP A 259 -2.15 -5.10 -28.91
N ASP A 260 -3.15 -5.85 -29.44
CA ASP A 260 -4.55 -5.52 -29.24
C ASP A 260 -5.00 -5.69 -27.78
N LEU A 261 -4.55 -6.73 -27.10
CA LEU A 261 -4.80 -6.93 -25.66
C LEU A 261 -4.22 -5.78 -24.84
N ARG A 262 -2.98 -5.36 -25.09
CA ARG A 262 -2.35 -4.22 -24.39
C ARG A 262 -3.13 -2.93 -24.64
N ARG A 263 -3.55 -2.67 -25.87
CA ARG A 263 -4.40 -1.52 -26.21
C ARG A 263 -5.72 -1.54 -25.43
N LEU A 264 -6.40 -2.69 -25.31
CA LEU A 264 -7.64 -2.81 -24.54
C LEU A 264 -7.42 -2.58 -23.04
N LEU A 265 -6.29 -3.05 -22.48
CA LEU A 265 -5.92 -2.82 -21.08
C LEU A 265 -5.65 -1.33 -20.81
N ASP A 266 -4.98 -0.64 -21.73
CA ASP A 266 -4.77 0.80 -21.64
C ASP A 266 -6.09 1.58 -21.72
N GLU A 267 -7.00 1.20 -22.60
CA GLU A 267 -8.37 1.76 -22.69
C GLU A 267 -9.17 1.55 -21.40
N ASP A 268 -8.93 0.47 -20.67
CA ASP A 268 -9.51 0.21 -19.35
C ASP A 268 -8.84 1.01 -18.22
N GLY A 269 -7.75 1.71 -18.51
CA GLY A 269 -6.96 2.47 -17.54
C GLY A 269 -6.01 1.62 -16.69
N VAL A 270 -5.72 0.39 -17.12
CA VAL A 270 -4.75 -0.49 -16.48
C VAL A 270 -3.35 -0.09 -16.89
N ALA A 271 -2.56 0.51 -16.00
CA ALA A 271 -1.18 0.86 -16.27
C ALA A 271 -0.36 -0.39 -16.63
N LEU A 272 0.48 -0.31 -17.69
CA LEU A 272 1.31 -1.41 -18.17
C LEU A 272 2.82 -1.25 -17.83
N GLY A 273 3.19 -0.18 -17.12
CA GLY A 273 4.57 0.08 -16.74
C GLY A 273 5.46 0.60 -17.88
N GLU A 274 4.89 1.01 -19.02
CA GLU A 274 5.65 1.40 -20.23
C GLU A 274 6.42 2.72 -20.06
N HIS A 275 6.01 3.56 -19.12
CA HIS A 275 6.61 4.87 -18.84
C HIS A 275 7.36 4.91 -17.50
N GLY A 276 7.63 3.73 -16.91
CA GLY A 276 8.31 3.60 -15.62
C GLY A 276 7.41 3.68 -14.40
N GLU A 277 6.09 3.82 -14.59
CA GLU A 277 5.10 3.63 -13.53
C GLU A 277 4.94 2.14 -13.22
N PRO A 278 4.59 1.78 -11.98
CA PRO A 278 4.23 0.41 -11.65
C PRO A 278 2.98 -0.02 -12.44
N GLY A 279 3.05 -1.20 -13.07
CA GLY A 279 2.01 -1.63 -13.98
C GLY A 279 1.73 -3.12 -13.95
N ALA A 280 0.69 -3.53 -14.68
CA ALA A 280 0.31 -4.92 -14.83
C ALA A 280 1.32 -5.66 -15.72
N THR A 281 1.60 -6.90 -15.36
CA THR A 281 2.45 -7.78 -16.16
C THR A 281 1.62 -8.53 -17.19
N VAL A 282 1.94 -8.37 -18.47
CA VAL A 282 1.28 -9.07 -19.59
C VAL A 282 2.21 -10.12 -20.16
N LEU A 283 1.80 -11.38 -20.14
CA LEU A 283 2.57 -12.53 -20.61
C LEU A 283 1.76 -13.35 -21.61
N ALA A 284 2.47 -14.02 -22.54
CA ALA A 284 1.90 -14.99 -23.45
C ALA A 284 2.46 -16.38 -23.20
N LEU A 285 1.60 -17.39 -23.13
CA LEU A 285 2.04 -18.76 -22.88
C LEU A 285 1.06 -19.81 -23.43
N SER A 286 1.51 -21.04 -23.49
CA SER A 286 0.65 -22.20 -23.62
C SER A 286 0.82 -23.12 -22.41
N ALA A 287 -0.20 -23.18 -21.56
CA ALA A 287 -0.20 -24.08 -20.43
C ALA A 287 -0.24 -25.55 -20.87
N LEU A 288 -0.64 -25.84 -22.10
CA LEU A 288 -0.70 -27.18 -22.66
C LEU A 288 0.69 -27.68 -23.11
N THR A 289 1.45 -26.83 -23.83
CA THR A 289 2.78 -27.19 -24.34
C THR A 289 3.89 -26.87 -23.35
N GLY A 290 3.64 -26.01 -22.36
CA GLY A 290 4.62 -25.52 -21.41
C GLY A 290 5.38 -24.28 -21.89
N GLU A 291 5.15 -23.79 -23.11
CA GLU A 291 5.78 -22.59 -23.66
C GLU A 291 5.40 -21.36 -22.81
N GLY A 292 6.38 -20.54 -22.42
CA GLY A 292 6.16 -19.33 -21.59
C GLY A 292 5.85 -19.60 -20.10
N VAL A 293 5.58 -20.85 -19.69
CA VAL A 293 5.25 -21.17 -18.29
C VAL A 293 6.45 -20.93 -17.36
N ALA A 294 7.66 -21.18 -17.83
CA ALA A 294 8.88 -20.94 -17.06
C ALA A 294 9.06 -19.44 -16.76
N GLU A 295 8.77 -18.56 -17.74
CA GLU A 295 8.80 -17.10 -17.56
C GLU A 295 7.78 -16.64 -16.51
N LEU A 296 6.54 -17.10 -16.58
CA LEU A 296 5.54 -16.79 -15.56
C LEU A 296 5.98 -17.29 -14.16
N ARG A 297 6.62 -18.44 -14.09
CA ARG A 297 7.16 -18.99 -12.83
C ARG A 297 8.25 -18.08 -12.24
N GLU A 298 9.15 -17.57 -13.07
CA GLU A 298 10.23 -16.66 -12.67
C GLU A 298 9.65 -15.32 -12.18
N VAL A 299 8.70 -14.75 -12.92
CA VAL A 299 8.00 -13.51 -12.56
C VAL A 299 7.27 -13.67 -11.23
N LEU A 300 6.51 -14.76 -11.02
CA LEU A 300 5.85 -15.04 -9.76
C LEU A 300 6.84 -15.26 -8.61
N GLY A 301 7.97 -15.95 -8.87
CA GLY A 301 9.02 -16.13 -7.89
C GLY A 301 9.66 -14.82 -7.45
N THR A 302 9.89 -13.90 -8.37
CA THR A 302 10.38 -12.56 -8.07
C THR A 302 9.33 -11.78 -7.27
N PHE A 303 8.09 -11.79 -7.70
CA PHE A 303 6.97 -11.13 -7.01
C PHE A 303 6.80 -11.61 -5.55
N VAL A 304 6.91 -12.91 -5.31
CA VAL A 304 6.82 -13.48 -3.95
C VAL A 304 8.03 -13.09 -3.10
N ARG A 305 9.25 -13.06 -3.69
CA ARG A 305 10.49 -12.70 -2.98
C ARG A 305 10.57 -11.22 -2.60
N GLU A 306 9.96 -10.34 -3.36
CA GLU A 306 9.89 -8.90 -3.06
C GLU A 306 9.13 -8.58 -1.76
N GLN A 307 8.65 -9.59 -1.05
CA GLN A 307 8.10 -9.64 0.31
C GLN A 307 6.97 -8.66 0.65
N HIS A 308 6.39 -7.93 -0.34
CA HIS A 308 5.39 -6.92 -0.04
C HIS A 308 4.11 -6.96 -0.93
N PRO A 309 3.72 -8.07 -1.57
CA PRO A 309 2.50 -8.08 -2.40
C PRO A 309 1.25 -7.70 -1.63
N ALA A 310 1.12 -8.21 -0.39
CA ALA A 310 0.03 -7.84 0.51
C ALA A 310 0.03 -6.35 0.88
N ALA A 311 1.21 -5.76 1.06
CA ALA A 311 1.34 -4.33 1.35
C ALA A 311 1.00 -3.47 0.12
N ARG A 312 1.42 -3.87 -1.08
CA ARG A 312 1.05 -3.20 -2.35
C ARG A 312 -0.46 -3.25 -2.56
N ARG A 313 -1.07 -4.42 -2.37
CA ARG A 313 -2.52 -4.56 -2.45
C ARG A 313 -3.24 -3.65 -1.47
N LEU A 314 -2.87 -3.70 -0.19
CA LEU A 314 -3.47 -2.85 0.84
C LEU A 314 -3.23 -1.36 0.58
N SER A 315 -2.08 -0.98 0.02
CA SER A 315 -1.81 0.39 -0.42
C SER A 315 -2.80 0.85 -1.48
N ALA A 316 -3.05 0.03 -2.51
CA ALA A 316 -4.02 0.31 -3.54
C ALA A 316 -5.46 0.41 -2.99
N ASP A 317 -5.83 -0.47 -2.05
CA ASP A 317 -7.13 -0.41 -1.38
C ASP A 317 -7.30 0.88 -0.55
N VAL A 318 -6.23 1.35 0.13
CA VAL A 318 -6.21 2.63 0.85
C VAL A 318 -6.34 3.80 -0.12
N ASP A 319 -5.65 3.77 -1.28
CA ASP A 319 -5.76 4.80 -2.31
C ASP A 319 -7.17 4.86 -2.90
N ALA A 320 -7.77 3.71 -3.19
CA ALA A 320 -9.14 3.63 -3.66
C ALA A 320 -10.15 4.15 -2.63
N ALA A 321 -9.95 3.86 -1.34
CA ALA A 321 -10.77 4.40 -0.26
C ALA A 321 -10.58 5.92 -0.13
N ALA A 322 -9.34 6.41 -0.17
CA ALA A 322 -9.03 7.84 -0.11
C ALA A 322 -9.63 8.61 -1.30
N ALA A 323 -9.57 8.06 -2.51
CA ALA A 323 -10.17 8.65 -3.71
C ALA A 323 -11.69 8.82 -3.56
N ARG A 324 -12.39 7.85 -2.96
CA ARG A 324 -13.84 7.95 -2.68
C ARG A 324 -14.18 8.98 -1.61
N LEU A 325 -13.31 9.15 -0.62
CA LEU A 325 -13.48 10.13 0.45
C LEU A 325 -13.14 11.55 0.01
N ARG A 326 -12.21 11.70 -0.94
CA ARG A 326 -11.72 12.99 -1.42
C ARG A 326 -12.80 13.99 -1.84
N PRO A 327 -13.85 13.63 -2.64
CA PRO A 327 -14.89 14.59 -3.03
C PRO A 327 -15.66 15.19 -1.87
N VAL A 328 -15.72 14.49 -0.72
CA VAL A 328 -16.42 14.97 0.47
C VAL A 328 -15.60 16.00 1.23
N TYR A 329 -14.26 15.85 1.24
CA TYR A 329 -13.34 16.70 2.02
C TYR A 329 -12.61 17.73 1.18
N VAL A 330 -12.35 17.43 -0.08
CA VAL A 330 -11.64 18.27 -1.04
C VAL A 330 -12.62 18.65 -2.14
N GLY A 331 -13.70 19.36 -1.79
CA GLY A 331 -14.64 19.90 -2.77
C GLY A 331 -14.02 21.06 -3.51
N GLU A 332 -13.95 20.98 -4.83
CA GLU A 332 -13.66 22.14 -5.66
C GLU A 332 -14.75 23.19 -5.39
N GLY A 333 -14.36 24.33 -4.81
CA GLY A 333 -15.24 25.48 -4.63
C GLY A 333 -16.01 25.59 -3.31
N ARG A 334 -15.80 24.75 -2.31
CA ARG A 334 -16.26 25.11 -0.96
C ARG A 334 -15.32 26.18 -0.42
N PRO A 335 -15.80 27.41 -0.14
CA PRO A 335 -14.97 28.41 0.51
C PRO A 335 -14.49 27.77 1.81
N GLY A 336 -13.18 27.69 2.00
CA GLY A 336 -12.60 27.39 3.30
C GLY A 336 -13.26 28.30 4.33
N LEU A 337 -13.26 27.92 5.60
CA LEU A 337 -13.80 28.75 6.69
C LEU A 337 -13.48 30.20 6.38
N GLY A 338 -14.50 31.03 6.20
CA GLY A 338 -14.32 32.46 5.92
C GLY A 338 -13.43 33.02 7.02
N GLU A 339 -12.74 34.13 6.73
CA GLU A 339 -11.76 34.70 7.66
C GLU A 339 -12.37 34.95 9.05
N ARG A 340 -13.59 35.38 9.12
CA ARG A 340 -14.37 35.52 10.37
C ARG A 340 -14.58 34.20 11.11
N SER A 341 -14.87 33.10 10.37
CA SER A 341 -15.06 31.80 10.99
C SER A 341 -13.75 31.19 11.47
N ARG A 342 -12.63 31.52 10.82
CA ARG A 342 -11.28 31.16 11.29
C ARG A 342 -10.90 31.92 12.55
N GLU A 343 -11.18 33.21 12.59
CA GLU A 343 -10.97 34.07 13.75
C GLU A 343 -11.82 33.62 14.94
N ASP A 344 -13.11 33.34 14.73
CA ASP A 344 -14.00 32.80 15.75
C ASP A 344 -13.54 31.46 16.28
N PHE A 345 -13.09 30.55 15.39
CA PHE A 345 -12.55 29.27 15.78
C PHE A 345 -11.25 29.42 16.56
N ALA A 346 -10.33 30.25 16.08
CA ALA A 346 -9.06 30.53 16.76
C ALA A 346 -9.28 31.18 18.14
N ALA A 347 -10.23 32.11 18.25
CA ALA A 347 -10.59 32.74 19.51
C ALA A 347 -11.17 31.70 20.51
N ARG A 348 -12.09 30.83 20.09
CA ARG A 348 -12.66 29.78 20.94
C ARG A 348 -11.60 28.76 21.34
N LEU A 349 -10.72 28.37 20.42
CA LEU A 349 -9.61 27.48 20.71
C LEU A 349 -8.64 28.09 21.73
N ALA A 350 -8.30 29.38 21.56
CA ALA A 350 -7.42 30.12 22.49
C ALA A 350 -8.02 30.16 23.91
N VAL A 351 -9.33 30.32 24.03
CA VAL A 351 -10.03 30.23 25.32
C VAL A 351 -9.98 28.81 25.88
N ALA A 352 -10.29 27.80 25.05
CA ALA A 352 -10.35 26.40 25.48
C ALA A 352 -8.99 25.85 25.98
N VAL A 353 -7.87 26.26 25.34
CA VAL A 353 -6.50 25.88 25.77
C VAL A 353 -5.90 26.83 26.80
N GLY A 354 -6.67 27.83 27.28
CA GLY A 354 -6.18 28.79 28.27
C GLY A 354 -5.16 29.82 27.73
N ALA A 355 -4.95 29.89 26.42
CA ALA A 355 -3.99 30.80 25.81
C ALA A 355 -4.36 32.29 26.03
N ALA A 356 -5.64 32.61 26.05
CA ALA A 356 -6.14 33.98 26.37
C ALA A 356 -5.73 34.37 27.80
N ALA A 357 -5.95 33.52 28.79
CA ALA A 357 -5.59 33.79 30.17
C ALA A 357 -4.06 33.89 30.39
N ALA A 358 -3.28 33.06 29.69
CA ALA A 358 -1.81 33.13 29.68
C ALA A 358 -1.30 34.42 29.04
N GLY A 359 -1.91 34.88 27.94
CA GLY A 359 -1.61 36.15 27.26
C GLY A 359 -1.86 37.36 28.16
N GLU A 360 -3.03 37.40 28.82
CA GLU A 360 -3.34 38.46 29.78
C GLU A 360 -2.44 38.49 31.01
N ALA A 361 -2.01 37.31 31.48
CA ALA A 361 -1.05 37.22 32.56
C ALA A 361 0.34 37.73 32.14
N ALA A 362 0.81 37.38 30.96
CA ALA A 362 2.06 37.87 30.40
C ALA A 362 2.03 39.39 30.16
N GLU A 363 0.93 39.90 29.63
CA GLU A 363 0.75 41.36 29.44
C GLU A 363 0.75 42.12 30.75
N ARG A 364 0.07 41.61 31.78
CA ARG A 364 0.10 42.21 33.13
C ARG A 364 1.50 42.21 33.73
N GLU A 365 2.24 41.15 33.54
CA GLU A 365 3.64 41.01 33.98
C GLU A 365 4.57 41.97 33.22
N TRP A 366 4.40 42.04 31.89
CA TRP A 366 5.15 42.96 31.04
C TRP A 366 4.89 44.44 31.45
N ARG A 367 3.61 44.83 31.62
CA ARG A 367 3.24 46.20 32.09
C ARG A 367 3.87 46.53 33.44
N ARG A 368 3.87 45.55 34.39
CA ARG A 368 4.55 45.74 35.70
C ARG A 368 6.03 45.93 35.53
N ASN A 369 6.68 45.14 34.71
CA ASN A 369 8.11 45.19 34.48
C ASN A 369 8.54 46.42 33.68
N ALA A 370 7.76 46.82 32.66
CA ALA A 370 7.96 48.00 31.89
C ALA A 370 7.80 49.29 32.76
N GLY A 371 6.80 49.30 33.64
CA GLY A 371 6.65 50.37 34.63
C GLY A 371 7.81 50.49 35.63
N ARG A 372 8.49 49.36 35.91
CA ARG A 372 9.73 49.39 36.75
C ARG A 372 10.96 49.83 35.97
N ALA A 373 11.08 49.42 34.68
CA ALA A 373 12.25 49.73 33.86
C ALA A 373 12.24 51.12 33.28
N CYS A 374 11.07 51.64 32.86
CA CYS A 374 10.91 52.90 32.16
C CYS A 374 10.43 54.06 33.05
N GLY A 375 10.25 53.81 34.36
CA GLY A 375 9.89 54.90 35.30
C GLY A 375 10.99 55.94 35.41
N THR A 376 10.62 57.23 35.05
CA THR A 376 11.57 58.33 35.23
C THR A 376 11.98 58.44 36.70
N PRO A 377 13.20 58.97 37.02
CA PRO A 377 13.65 59.12 38.39
C PRO A 377 12.66 59.88 39.29
N TRP A 378 11.94 60.80 38.71
CA TRP A 378 10.90 61.60 39.41
C TRP A 378 9.64 60.79 39.76
N LEU A 379 9.22 59.86 38.93
CA LEU A 379 8.12 58.95 39.25
C LEU A 379 8.54 57.91 40.33
N ARG A 380 9.82 57.55 40.42
CA ARG A 380 10.36 56.73 41.50
C ARG A 380 10.37 57.48 42.83
N LEU A 381 10.80 58.76 42.80
CA LEU A 381 10.83 59.61 43.96
C LEU A 381 9.41 59.95 44.48
N TRP A 382 8.46 60.17 43.56
CA TRP A 382 7.05 60.46 43.90
C TRP A 382 6.37 59.26 44.52
N ARG A 383 6.55 58.05 43.98
CA ARG A 383 6.04 56.79 44.56
C ARG A 383 6.71 56.44 45.90
N TRP A 384 7.97 56.82 46.11
CA TRP A 384 8.64 56.69 47.38
C TRP A 384 8.05 57.67 48.39
N TYR A 385 7.82 58.92 48.02
CA TYR A 385 7.18 59.91 48.84
C TYR A 385 5.72 59.57 49.21
N GLU A 386 4.91 59.06 48.29
CA GLU A 386 3.56 58.55 48.57
C GLU A 386 3.55 57.41 49.57
N ARG A 387 4.50 56.46 49.52
CA ARG A 387 4.65 55.39 50.50
C ARG A 387 5.03 55.91 51.90
N LEU A 388 5.73 56.99 51.98
CA LEU A 388 6.07 57.63 53.25
C LEU A 388 4.88 58.43 53.83
N ARG A 389 3.97 58.87 52.96
CA ARG A 389 2.85 59.74 53.35
C ARG A 389 1.58 58.93 53.71
N THR A 390 1.51 57.66 53.46
CA THR A 390 0.46 56.81 53.98
C THR A 390 0.96 56.16 55.26
N PRO A 391 0.53 56.66 56.45
CA PRO A 391 0.81 56.01 57.71
C PRO A 391 -0.04 54.74 57.74
N GLY A 392 0.59 53.66 58.18
CA GLY A 392 -0.06 52.34 58.31
C GLY A 392 -1.38 52.42 59.05
N GLY A 393 -2.47 52.17 58.33
CA GLY A 393 -3.72 51.77 58.93
C GLY A 393 -3.64 50.26 59.16
N GLY A 394 -3.17 49.90 60.34
CA GLY A 394 -3.34 48.56 60.88
C GLY A 394 -4.80 48.38 61.31
N GLY A 395 -5.22 47.16 61.32
CA GLY A 395 -6.44 46.78 61.98
C GLY A 395 -7.14 45.63 61.26
N GLU A 396 -6.84 44.48 61.75
CA GLU A 396 -7.66 43.25 61.80
C GLU A 396 -9.18 43.50 62.05
N PRO A 397 -9.96 42.50 61.93
CA PRO A 397 -9.71 41.05 62.03
C PRO A 397 -9.96 40.24 60.75
#